data_85f34eb4fddb6ebdc865a93cfc2226fb
#
_entry.id   85f34eb4fddb6ebdc865a93cfc2226fb
#
_cell.length_a   1.000
_cell.length_b   1.000
_cell.length_c   1.000
_cell.angle_alpha   90.00
_cell.angle_beta   90.00
_cell.angle_gamma   90.00
#
_symmetry.space_group_name_H-M   'P 1'
#
loop_
_entity.id
_entity.type
_entity.pdbx_description
1 polymer ?
#
loop_
_entity_poly.entity_id
_entity_poly.type
_entity_poly.pdbx_seq_one_letter_code
_entity_poly.pdbx_strand_id
1 'polypeptide(L)'
;LWNSAVYGSGYDREWLNRRLIQQGGSITAFEVQCLKKMLDWWENDPATDTQRLGVIGLSYGGMYALHFGALDTRIYATYSSCWFSDRKKHNWCDWTYFNAERTFFDTETASLVFPRRLYIEVADEDEAFPASDGRQERLRLEAYAAKTGNADKLTFKEFKGKHELDLDSDALETFVKDVKGE
;
A
#
# COMPACT_ATOMS: atom_id res chain seq x y z
N LEU A 1 13.49 0.71 4.50
CA LEU A 1 14.61 1.61 4.86
C LEU A 1 14.09 2.99 5.23
N TRP A 2 13.18 3.06 6.16
CA TRP A 2 12.82 4.31 6.81
C TRP A 2 14.00 4.71 7.68
N ASN A 3 14.79 5.60 7.15
CA ASN A 3 15.95 6.05 7.86
C ASN A 3 15.49 6.93 9.04
N SER A 4 15.74 6.48 10.25
CA SER A 4 15.62 7.29 11.46
C SER A 4 16.34 8.65 11.36
N ALA A 5 17.27 8.82 10.43
CA ALA A 5 17.90 10.09 10.12
C ALA A 5 16.90 11.15 9.59
N VAL A 6 15.81 10.76 8.94
CA VAL A 6 14.77 11.71 8.51
C VAL A 6 13.90 12.13 9.71
N TYR A 7 13.72 11.27 10.69
CA TYR A 7 13.00 11.57 11.92
C TYR A 7 13.88 12.10 13.05
N GLY A 8 15.18 11.81 13.05
CA GLY A 8 16.09 12.15 14.14
C GLY A 8 17.01 13.35 13.89
N SER A 9 17.06 13.90 12.67
CA SER A 9 18.03 14.96 12.31
C SER A 9 17.45 16.37 12.24
N GLY A 10 16.24 16.61 12.80
CA GLY A 10 15.61 17.93 12.76
C GLY A 10 15.02 18.31 11.40
N TYR A 11 15.04 17.43 10.42
CA TYR A 11 14.27 17.61 9.20
C TYR A 11 12.83 17.21 9.47
N ASP A 12 11.97 18.19 9.53
CA ASP A 12 10.54 18.01 9.57
C ASP A 12 10.08 17.42 8.22
N ARG A 13 9.53 16.19 8.29
CA ARG A 13 8.94 15.50 7.13
C ARG A 13 7.89 16.38 6.44
N GLU A 14 7.12 17.12 7.23
CA GLU A 14 6.14 18.07 6.74
C GLU A 14 6.79 19.22 5.96
N TRP A 15 7.93 19.74 6.45
CA TRP A 15 8.69 20.78 5.74
C TRP A 15 9.18 20.25 4.38
N LEU A 16 9.71 19.03 4.33
CA LEU A 16 10.14 18.41 3.08
C LEU A 16 8.98 18.26 2.11
N ASN A 17 7.83 17.75 2.60
CA ASN A 17 6.63 17.60 1.78
C ASN A 17 6.16 18.94 1.19
N ARG A 18 6.13 20.01 1.99
CA ARG A 18 5.79 21.35 1.49
C ARG A 18 6.75 21.83 0.40
N ARG A 19 8.05 21.56 0.54
CA ARG A 19 9.05 21.90 -0.48
C ARG A 19 8.84 21.12 -1.77
N LEU A 20 8.53 19.84 -1.66
CA LEU A 20 8.23 18.99 -2.82
C LEU A 20 6.93 19.43 -3.53
N ILE A 21 5.89 19.78 -2.78
CA ILE A 21 4.64 20.32 -3.35
C ILE A 21 4.89 21.60 -4.14
N GLN A 22 5.72 22.52 -3.64
CA GLN A 22 6.10 23.75 -4.36
C GLN A 22 6.81 23.49 -5.68
N GLN A 23 7.42 22.30 -5.82
CA GLN A 23 8.10 21.86 -7.05
C GLN A 23 7.22 20.96 -7.93
N GLY A 24 5.93 20.83 -7.60
CA GLY A 24 4.98 20.01 -8.34
C GLY A 24 5.02 18.51 -8.00
N GLY A 25 5.71 18.14 -6.90
CA GLY A 25 5.82 16.77 -6.41
C GLY A 25 5.11 16.55 -5.08
N SER A 26 5.40 15.43 -4.44
CA SER A 26 5.01 15.09 -3.07
C SER A 26 6.03 14.15 -2.46
N ILE A 27 6.03 14.05 -1.12
CA ILE A 27 6.92 13.10 -0.46
C ILE A 27 6.55 11.66 -0.81
N THR A 28 5.27 11.35 -0.94
CA THR A 28 4.78 10.04 -1.40
C THR A 28 5.35 9.68 -2.78
N ALA A 29 5.29 10.60 -3.74
CA ALA A 29 5.84 10.37 -5.07
C ALA A 29 7.35 10.17 -5.03
N PHE A 30 8.06 10.96 -4.23
CA PHE A 30 9.51 10.83 -4.05
C PHE A 30 9.89 9.47 -3.48
N GLU A 31 9.22 9.02 -2.43
CA GLU A 31 9.51 7.75 -1.77
C GLU A 31 9.13 6.54 -2.64
N VAL A 32 8.04 6.60 -3.39
CA VAL A 32 7.71 5.57 -4.40
C VAL A 32 8.80 5.49 -5.47
N GLN A 33 9.36 6.62 -5.92
CA GLN A 33 10.50 6.59 -6.85
C GLN A 33 11.75 5.95 -6.22
N CYS A 34 12.00 6.17 -4.92
CA CYS A 34 13.09 5.48 -4.22
C CYS A 34 12.87 3.95 -4.21
N LEU A 35 11.64 3.49 -3.93
CA LEU A 35 11.30 2.06 -3.98
C LEU A 35 11.51 1.48 -5.39
N LYS A 36 11.10 2.20 -6.44
CA LYS A 36 11.34 1.78 -7.83
C LYS A 36 12.82 1.66 -8.15
N LYS A 37 13.65 2.59 -7.67
CA LYS A 37 15.11 2.52 -7.83
C LYS A 37 15.74 1.36 -7.09
N MET A 38 15.23 1.01 -5.91
CA MET A 38 15.67 -0.21 -5.21
C MET A 38 15.31 -1.45 -6.02
N LEU A 39 14.12 -1.50 -6.62
CA LEU A 39 13.71 -2.61 -7.47
C LEU A 39 14.57 -2.73 -8.72
N ASP A 40 14.90 -1.60 -9.38
CA ASP A 40 15.83 -1.55 -10.51
C ASP A 40 17.19 -2.17 -10.17
N TRP A 41 17.64 -1.99 -8.91
CA TRP A 41 18.88 -2.60 -8.44
C TRP A 41 18.72 -4.10 -8.20
N TRP A 42 17.62 -4.54 -7.57
CA TRP A 42 17.37 -5.94 -7.28
C TRP A 42 17.17 -6.82 -8.53
N GLU A 43 16.58 -6.27 -9.58
CA GLU A 43 16.45 -6.99 -10.86
C GLU A 43 17.79 -7.44 -11.45
N ASN A 44 18.88 -6.78 -11.07
CA ASN A 44 20.24 -7.15 -11.51
C ASN A 44 20.95 -8.10 -10.55
N ASP A 45 20.35 -8.44 -9.42
CA ASP A 45 20.90 -9.42 -8.47
C ASP A 45 20.51 -10.83 -8.93
N PRO A 46 21.49 -11.72 -9.24
CA PRO A 46 21.19 -13.08 -9.68
C PRO A 46 20.49 -13.95 -8.63
N ALA A 47 20.43 -13.53 -7.36
CA ALA A 47 19.71 -14.21 -6.30
C ALA A 47 18.22 -13.82 -6.26
N THR A 48 17.80 -12.82 -7.02
CA THR A 48 16.42 -12.32 -7.03
C THR A 48 15.56 -13.05 -8.07
N ASP A 49 14.45 -13.65 -7.64
CA ASP A 49 13.41 -14.11 -8.55
C ASP A 49 12.56 -12.92 -9.02
N THR A 50 12.87 -12.39 -10.18
CA THR A 50 12.20 -11.23 -10.77
C THR A 50 10.78 -11.51 -11.26
N GLN A 51 10.35 -12.77 -11.31
CA GLN A 51 9.00 -13.14 -11.74
C GLN A 51 7.97 -13.06 -10.61
N ARG A 52 8.43 -13.06 -9.35
CA ARG A 52 7.56 -13.18 -8.17
C ARG A 52 7.91 -12.21 -7.05
N LEU A 53 8.09 -10.96 -7.43
CA LEU A 53 8.36 -9.92 -6.45
C LEU A 53 7.10 -9.57 -5.67
N GLY A 54 7.15 -9.69 -4.36
CA GLY A 54 6.09 -9.28 -3.44
C GLY A 54 6.42 -7.98 -2.72
N VAL A 55 5.41 -7.20 -2.43
CA VAL A 55 5.51 -6.05 -1.52
C VAL A 55 4.50 -6.17 -0.40
N ILE A 56 4.95 -5.97 0.82
CA ILE A 56 4.13 -6.00 2.03
C ILE A 56 4.44 -4.81 2.93
N GLY A 57 3.42 -4.26 3.56
CA GLY A 57 3.60 -3.19 4.53
C GLY A 57 2.43 -2.99 5.47
N LEU A 58 2.74 -2.44 6.64
CA LEU A 58 1.80 -2.04 7.68
C LEU A 58 1.72 -0.52 7.76
N SER A 59 0.52 0.06 7.93
CA SER A 59 0.34 1.49 8.16
C SER A 59 0.91 2.32 7.00
N TYR A 60 1.87 3.20 7.25
CA TYR A 60 2.64 3.87 6.19
C TYR A 60 3.25 2.89 5.18
N GLY A 61 3.78 1.76 5.68
CA GLY A 61 4.24 0.68 4.83
C GLY A 61 3.13 0.10 3.96
N GLY A 62 1.91 -0.02 4.50
CA GLY A 62 0.71 -0.46 3.78
C GLY A 62 0.33 0.52 2.66
N MET A 63 0.39 1.83 2.93
CA MET A 63 0.23 2.86 1.91
C MET A 63 1.24 2.70 0.77
N TYR A 64 2.54 2.60 1.14
CA TYR A 64 3.58 2.46 0.13
C TYR A 64 3.50 1.15 -0.63
N ALA A 65 3.16 0.05 0.04
CA ALA A 65 2.94 -1.23 -0.62
C ALA A 65 1.83 -1.11 -1.68
N LEU A 66 0.70 -0.49 -1.32
CA LEU A 66 -0.42 -0.29 -2.24
C LEU A 66 -0.05 0.60 -3.42
N HIS A 67 0.57 1.76 -3.18
CA HIS A 67 0.99 2.67 -4.25
C HIS A 67 2.08 2.05 -5.13
N PHE A 68 3.06 1.37 -4.53
CA PHE A 68 4.13 0.73 -5.27
C PHE A 68 3.60 -0.42 -6.14
N GLY A 69 2.75 -1.28 -5.57
CA GLY A 69 2.08 -2.33 -6.32
C GLY A 69 1.22 -1.79 -7.46
N ALA A 70 0.53 -0.65 -7.25
CA ALA A 70 -0.26 0.01 -8.28
C ALA A 70 0.59 0.59 -9.42
N LEU A 71 1.75 1.18 -9.10
CA LEU A 71 2.57 1.97 -10.03
C LEU A 71 3.72 1.17 -10.68
N ASP A 72 4.02 -0.05 -10.20
CA ASP A 72 5.06 -0.88 -10.77
C ASP A 72 4.54 -2.29 -11.07
N THR A 73 4.46 -2.61 -12.35
CA THR A 73 3.90 -3.89 -12.82
C THR A 73 4.80 -5.10 -12.58
N ARG A 74 6.05 -4.89 -12.15
CA ARG A 74 6.97 -5.96 -11.74
C ARG A 74 6.56 -6.59 -10.40
N ILE A 75 5.78 -5.87 -9.61
CA ILE A 75 5.26 -6.40 -8.35
C ILE A 75 4.17 -7.44 -8.66
N TYR A 76 4.45 -8.69 -8.37
CA TYR A 76 3.53 -9.81 -8.59
C TYR A 76 2.40 -9.85 -7.58
N ALA A 77 2.69 -9.60 -6.31
CA ALA A 77 1.73 -9.63 -5.21
C ALA A 77 1.90 -8.43 -4.27
N THR A 78 0.80 -7.81 -3.89
CA THR A 78 0.77 -6.63 -3.01
C THR A 78 -0.02 -6.93 -1.75
N TYR A 79 0.57 -6.68 -0.57
CA TYR A 79 -0.09 -6.82 0.72
C TYR A 79 -0.07 -5.50 1.50
N SER A 80 -1.24 -4.94 1.77
CA SER A 80 -1.43 -3.70 2.52
C SER A 80 -2.19 -3.98 3.80
N SER A 81 -1.57 -3.77 4.95
CA SER A 81 -2.18 -3.95 6.28
C SER A 81 -2.39 -2.62 6.99
N CYS A 82 -3.53 -2.48 7.67
CA CYS A 82 -3.93 -1.35 8.51
C CYS A 82 -3.71 0.03 7.84
N TRP A 83 -4.13 0.15 6.60
CA TRP A 83 -4.09 1.40 5.85
C TRP A 83 -5.39 1.69 5.10
N PHE A 84 -5.99 0.68 4.44
CA PHE A 84 -7.10 0.85 3.51
C PHE A 84 -8.34 1.43 4.19
N SER A 85 -8.75 2.63 3.79
CA SER A 85 -9.77 3.41 4.49
C SER A 85 -10.45 4.44 3.58
N ASP A 86 -11.46 5.14 4.09
CA ASP A 86 -11.97 6.37 3.48
C ASP A 86 -10.96 7.50 3.70
N ARG A 87 -10.21 7.81 2.67
CA ARG A 87 -9.15 8.84 2.72
C ARG A 87 -9.64 10.21 3.18
N LYS A 88 -10.91 10.56 3.00
CA LYS A 88 -11.48 11.82 3.47
C LYS A 88 -11.47 11.97 4.98
N LYS A 89 -11.36 10.87 5.72
CA LYS A 89 -11.27 10.86 7.17
C LYS A 89 -9.82 11.07 7.67
N HIS A 90 -8.83 10.94 6.80
CA HIS A 90 -7.41 10.96 7.11
C HIS A 90 -6.70 12.02 6.30
N ASN A 91 -6.47 13.18 6.88
CA ASN A 91 -5.92 14.36 6.21
C ASN A 91 -4.50 14.74 6.68
N TRP A 92 -3.68 13.78 7.07
CA TRP A 92 -2.31 14.04 7.46
C TRP A 92 -1.49 14.57 6.28
N CYS A 93 -0.80 15.67 6.50
CA CYS A 93 -0.26 16.50 5.43
C CYS A 93 0.75 15.79 4.52
N ASP A 94 1.53 14.85 5.04
CA ASP A 94 2.54 14.13 4.28
C ASP A 94 2.02 12.90 3.54
N TRP A 95 0.71 12.57 3.68
CA TRP A 95 0.01 11.54 2.92
C TRP A 95 -0.84 12.11 1.81
N THR A 96 -0.94 13.43 1.76
CA THR A 96 -1.70 14.11 0.73
C THR A 96 -0.80 14.47 -0.45
N TYR A 97 -1.34 14.35 -1.62
CA TYR A 97 -0.74 14.82 -2.86
C TYR A 97 -1.80 15.54 -3.69
N PHE A 98 -1.37 16.31 -4.67
CA PHE A 98 -2.28 17.11 -5.47
C PHE A 98 -3.40 16.26 -6.10
N ASN A 99 -4.65 16.62 -5.89
CA ASN A 99 -5.86 15.92 -6.34
C ASN A 99 -6.09 14.53 -5.72
N ALA A 100 -5.45 14.16 -4.62
CA ALA A 100 -5.62 12.83 -3.99
C ALA A 100 -7.09 12.49 -3.74
N GLU A 101 -7.89 13.44 -3.20
CA GLU A 101 -9.31 13.23 -2.90
C GLU A 101 -10.25 13.48 -4.08
N ARG A 102 -9.75 13.67 -5.28
CA ARG A 102 -10.58 13.92 -6.45
C ARG A 102 -10.70 12.70 -7.35
N THR A 103 -9.62 11.95 -7.51
CA THR A 103 -9.52 10.91 -8.54
C THR A 103 -9.09 9.57 -7.99
N PHE A 104 -8.15 9.54 -7.03
CA PHE A 104 -7.53 8.31 -6.55
C PHE A 104 -7.72 8.14 -5.04
N PHE A 105 -8.88 7.61 -4.66
CA PHE A 105 -9.10 7.06 -3.33
C PHE A 105 -8.42 5.68 -3.22
N ASP A 106 -8.53 5.05 -2.06
CA ASP A 106 -7.88 3.78 -1.83
C ASP A 106 -8.41 2.68 -2.76
N THR A 107 -9.70 2.70 -3.09
CA THR A 107 -10.28 1.79 -4.09
C THR A 107 -9.65 1.96 -5.48
N GLU A 108 -9.53 3.19 -5.98
CA GLU A 108 -8.97 3.45 -7.30
C GLU A 108 -7.48 3.06 -7.34
N THR A 109 -6.72 3.39 -6.29
CA THR A 109 -5.31 2.99 -6.18
C THR A 109 -5.18 1.46 -6.14
N ALA A 110 -5.96 0.79 -5.30
CA ALA A 110 -5.98 -0.67 -5.19
C ALA A 110 -6.35 -1.37 -6.51
N SER A 111 -7.32 -0.80 -7.24
CA SER A 111 -7.78 -1.37 -8.51
C SER A 111 -6.71 -1.39 -9.60
N LEU A 112 -5.70 -0.53 -9.52
CA LEU A 112 -4.55 -0.51 -10.45
C LEU A 112 -3.59 -1.70 -10.23
N VAL A 113 -3.70 -2.42 -9.12
CA VAL A 113 -2.92 -3.64 -8.89
C VAL A 113 -3.40 -4.78 -9.80
N PHE A 114 -4.69 -4.84 -10.12
CA PHE A 114 -5.24 -5.90 -10.97
C PHE A 114 -4.64 -5.91 -12.39
N PRO A 115 -4.47 -7.09 -12.99
CA PRO A 115 -4.93 -8.44 -12.58
C PRO A 115 -3.96 -9.20 -11.68
N ARG A 116 -3.00 -8.52 -11.04
CA ARG A 116 -2.04 -9.10 -10.10
C ARG A 116 -2.70 -9.35 -8.74
N ARG A 117 -2.04 -10.09 -7.86
CA ARG A 117 -2.57 -10.44 -6.54
C ARG A 117 -2.59 -9.24 -5.60
N LEU A 118 -3.73 -9.03 -4.96
CA LEU A 118 -3.93 -7.96 -3.99
C LEU A 118 -4.50 -8.51 -2.68
N TYR A 119 -3.77 -8.27 -1.60
CA TYR A 119 -4.16 -8.61 -0.24
C TYR A 119 -4.33 -7.31 0.55
N ILE A 120 -5.49 -7.15 1.15
CA ILE A 120 -5.80 -6.03 2.04
C ILE A 120 -6.25 -6.59 3.37
N GLU A 121 -5.67 -6.09 4.43
CA GLU A 121 -5.99 -6.46 5.79
C GLU A 121 -6.26 -5.20 6.61
N VAL A 122 -7.33 -5.23 7.39
CA VAL A 122 -7.76 -4.14 8.27
C VAL A 122 -8.14 -4.70 9.64
N ALA A 123 -7.82 -3.97 10.70
CA ALA A 123 -8.12 -4.37 12.06
C ALA A 123 -9.38 -3.67 12.57
N ASP A 124 -10.22 -4.39 13.33
CA ASP A 124 -11.48 -3.86 13.84
C ASP A 124 -11.32 -2.91 15.04
N GLU A 125 -10.22 -3.07 15.80
CA GLU A 125 -9.86 -2.22 16.94
C GLU A 125 -8.71 -1.25 16.63
N ASP A 126 -8.42 -0.99 15.34
CA ASP A 126 -7.41 -0.02 14.91
C ASP A 126 -7.87 1.41 15.22
N GLU A 127 -7.12 2.11 16.07
CA GLU A 127 -7.45 3.49 16.45
C GLU A 127 -7.07 4.52 15.36
N ALA A 128 -6.12 4.16 14.47
CA ALA A 128 -5.65 5.02 13.40
C ALA A 128 -6.49 4.84 12.12
N PHE A 129 -6.78 3.60 11.75
CA PHE A 129 -7.54 3.23 10.55
C PHE A 129 -8.59 2.15 10.87
N PRO A 130 -9.66 2.48 11.61
CA PRO A 130 -10.69 1.52 11.96
C PRO A 130 -11.29 0.85 10.72
N ALA A 131 -11.46 -0.45 10.73
CA ALA A 131 -12.06 -1.21 9.64
C ALA A 131 -13.42 -0.62 9.22
N SER A 132 -14.18 -0.03 10.18
CA SER A 132 -15.44 0.65 9.92
C SER A 132 -15.33 1.80 8.94
N ASP A 133 -14.19 2.50 8.92
CA ASP A 133 -13.97 3.66 8.06
C ASP A 133 -13.72 3.27 6.61
N GLY A 134 -13.16 2.08 6.38
CA GLY A 134 -12.89 1.52 5.06
C GLY A 134 -14.04 0.73 4.41
N ARG A 135 -15.16 0.51 5.12
CA ARG A 135 -16.22 -0.40 4.63
C ARG A 135 -16.81 -0.02 3.26
N GLN A 136 -17.03 1.26 3.00
CA GLN A 136 -17.55 1.71 1.71
C GLN A 136 -16.51 1.53 0.59
N GLU A 137 -15.25 1.82 0.88
CA GLU A 137 -14.14 1.61 -0.06
C GLU A 137 -13.96 0.12 -0.36
N ARG A 138 -14.09 -0.74 0.64
CA ARG A 138 -14.08 -2.20 0.46
C ARG A 138 -15.16 -2.65 -0.52
N LEU A 139 -16.41 -2.25 -0.28
CA LEU A 139 -17.56 -2.62 -1.14
C LEU A 139 -17.35 -2.15 -2.58
N ARG A 140 -16.79 -0.96 -2.78
CA ARG A 140 -16.44 -0.44 -4.10
C ARG A 140 -15.36 -1.28 -4.78
N LEU A 141 -14.30 -1.66 -4.05
CA LEU A 141 -13.21 -2.47 -4.57
C LEU A 141 -13.68 -3.89 -4.93
N GLU A 142 -14.45 -4.54 -4.06
CA GLU A 142 -15.03 -5.86 -4.31
C GLU A 142 -15.93 -5.84 -5.54
N ALA A 143 -16.79 -4.83 -5.68
CA ALA A 143 -17.65 -4.65 -6.85
C ALA A 143 -16.85 -4.41 -8.14
N TYR A 144 -15.78 -3.64 -8.07
CA TYR A 144 -14.87 -3.41 -9.19
C TYR A 144 -14.15 -4.70 -9.60
N ALA A 145 -13.58 -5.43 -8.64
CA ALA A 145 -12.91 -6.70 -8.89
C ALA A 145 -13.86 -7.72 -9.55
N ALA A 146 -15.08 -7.85 -9.05
CA ALA A 146 -16.09 -8.72 -9.63
C ALA A 146 -16.45 -8.31 -11.07
N LYS A 147 -16.69 -7.01 -11.31
CA LYS A 147 -17.04 -6.49 -12.63
C LYS A 147 -15.94 -6.68 -13.68
N THR A 148 -14.69 -6.65 -13.25
CA THR A 148 -13.51 -6.79 -14.13
C THR A 148 -12.96 -8.20 -14.22
N GLY A 149 -13.62 -9.19 -13.57
CA GLY A 149 -13.19 -10.59 -13.57
C GLY A 149 -11.95 -10.87 -12.71
N ASN A 150 -11.68 -10.04 -11.71
CA ASN A 150 -10.53 -10.12 -10.82
C ASN A 150 -10.89 -10.48 -9.37
N ALA A 151 -12.11 -10.98 -9.12
CA ALA A 151 -12.54 -11.32 -7.77
C ALA A 151 -11.64 -12.37 -7.10
N ASP A 152 -11.07 -13.30 -7.87
CA ASP A 152 -10.11 -14.31 -7.42
C ASP A 152 -8.70 -13.77 -7.16
N LYS A 153 -8.44 -12.53 -7.51
CA LYS A 153 -7.16 -11.83 -7.28
C LYS A 153 -7.18 -10.96 -6.03
N LEU A 154 -8.36 -10.72 -5.46
CA LEU A 154 -8.54 -9.91 -4.25
C LEU A 154 -8.75 -10.81 -3.02
N THR A 155 -7.91 -10.66 -2.03
CA THR A 155 -8.14 -11.14 -0.66
C THR A 155 -8.32 -9.94 0.25
N PHE A 156 -9.50 -9.78 0.82
CA PHE A 156 -9.79 -8.71 1.78
C PHE A 156 -10.15 -9.33 3.12
N LYS A 157 -9.37 -9.05 4.16
CA LYS A 157 -9.53 -9.59 5.50
C LYS A 157 -9.73 -8.51 6.54
N GLU A 158 -10.76 -8.66 7.37
CA GLU A 158 -10.93 -7.92 8.62
C GLU A 158 -10.57 -8.85 9.77
N PHE A 159 -9.67 -8.45 10.65
CA PHE A 159 -9.23 -9.26 11.78
C PHE A 159 -9.47 -8.54 13.10
N LYS A 160 -9.55 -9.33 14.17
CA LYS A 160 -9.70 -8.79 15.52
C LYS A 160 -8.32 -8.42 16.07
N GLY A 161 -8.04 -7.13 16.11
CA GLY A 161 -6.74 -6.63 16.56
C GLY A 161 -6.66 -5.12 16.50
N LYS A 162 -5.49 -4.62 16.85
CA LYS A 162 -5.17 -3.19 16.84
C LYS A 162 -4.38 -2.80 15.59
N HIS A 163 -3.66 -1.70 15.65
CA HIS A 163 -2.79 -1.21 14.58
C HIS A 163 -1.54 -2.09 14.43
N GLU A 164 -1.70 -3.29 13.90
CA GLU A 164 -0.66 -4.31 13.82
C GLU A 164 -0.83 -5.20 12.57
N LEU A 165 0.19 -5.96 12.22
CA LEU A 165 0.09 -7.00 11.21
C LEU A 165 -0.38 -8.30 11.88
N ASP A 166 -1.43 -8.93 11.34
CA ASP A 166 -1.86 -10.24 11.80
C ASP A 166 -0.89 -11.33 11.30
N LEU A 167 0.07 -11.71 12.15
CA LEU A 167 1.09 -12.70 11.80
C LEU A 167 0.52 -14.12 11.67
N ASP A 168 -0.66 -14.38 12.23
CA ASP A 168 -1.37 -15.67 12.14
C ASP A 168 -2.41 -15.68 11.01
N SER A 169 -2.39 -14.66 10.15
CA SER A 169 -3.34 -14.48 9.04
C SER A 169 -3.16 -15.55 7.95
N ASP A 170 -4.24 -16.21 7.59
CA ASP A 170 -4.30 -17.08 6.40
C ASP A 170 -4.06 -16.28 5.10
N ALA A 171 -4.42 -15.00 5.09
CA ALA A 171 -4.11 -14.10 3.98
C ALA A 171 -2.60 -13.86 3.85
N LEU A 172 -1.89 -13.67 4.97
CA LEU A 172 -0.44 -13.54 4.97
C LEU A 172 0.25 -14.84 4.54
N GLU A 173 -0.22 -15.97 5.05
CA GLU A 173 0.28 -17.28 4.63
C GLU A 173 0.10 -17.50 3.12
N THR A 174 -1.07 -17.16 2.58
CA THR A 174 -1.37 -17.27 1.15
C THR A 174 -0.50 -16.32 0.32
N PHE A 175 -0.31 -15.08 0.77
CA PHE A 175 0.60 -14.14 0.11
C PHE A 175 2.03 -14.70 0.02
N VAL A 176 2.54 -15.28 1.12
CA VAL A 176 3.88 -15.86 1.16
C VAL A 176 4.00 -17.06 0.20
N LYS A 177 2.98 -17.93 0.15
CA LYS A 177 2.93 -19.06 -0.80
C LYS A 177 2.91 -18.57 -2.25
N ASP A 178 2.07 -17.60 -2.56
CA ASP A 178 1.98 -17.00 -3.90
C ASP A 178 3.34 -16.44 -4.38
N VAL A 179 4.04 -15.69 -3.49
CA VAL A 179 5.36 -15.14 -3.82
C VAL A 179 6.41 -16.25 -3.98
N LYS A 180 6.36 -17.31 -3.18
CA LYS A 180 7.24 -18.47 -3.31
C LYS A 180 6.88 -19.38 -4.49
N GLY A 181 5.65 -19.32 -4.98
CA GLY A 181 5.14 -20.21 -6.02
C GLY A 181 4.79 -21.59 -5.55
N GLU A 182 4.32 -21.69 -4.33
CA GLU A 182 3.87 -22.92 -3.66
C GLU A 182 2.36 -23.10 -3.81
#